data_9b1e609e12a1f84807ebe1611db664b1
#
_entry.id   9b1e609e12a1f84807ebe1611db664b1
#
_cell.length_a   1.000
_cell.length_b   1.000
_cell.length_c   1.000
_cell.angle_alpha   90.00
_cell.angle_beta   90.00
_cell.angle_gamma   90.00
#
_symmetry.space_group_name_H-M   'P 1'
#
loop_
_entity.id
_entity.type
_entity.pdbx_description
1 polymer ?
#
loop_
_entity_poly.entity_id
_entity_poly.type
_entity_poly.pdbx_seq_one_letter_code
_entity_poly.pdbx_strand_id
1 'polypeptide(L)'
;MISFQIPSSIEQTVSMIESVATEMMRPQARYYDDHEHEIPWDYINFMHEALQSAGAEVNLAPTSSQDEHQEAGGEATIGLPSTGYLGMAHYVEMLSWGDAGLYLCTPQGGLGAAAVSAAGTPEQVAKFLERFKGDRAVFSAMAITEPHAGSDTAAIKTTAVRDGAEWVLNGEKIFVTGGHKALVDTPGFVIVWATIDPEAGRKGIRSFVVEAGTPGCTVTKLEKKLGIRCSDTASIVLQDCRVPLENMLGTVEQGKKTSEGYKGVLRTFEATRPLVGASALGIARAALEFLKAKLAEGGIEIRYGLPLSRMTNLEAEVVELEAMLRSAWLLTLRAVWMVDNKIAINAESSMSKIKAGDAVVKITQKAVELLGPMGYSREHLLEKWFRDAKINDLYEGTGQINRLIVARRILGYSRHELS
;
A
#
# COMPACT_ATOMS: atom_id res chain seq x y z
N MET A 1 -19.89 -16.53 -19.34
CA MET A 1 -20.76 -15.46 -18.74
C MET A 1 -19.95 -14.80 -17.66
N ILE A 2 -19.83 -13.48 -17.65
CA ILE A 2 -19.13 -12.76 -16.58
C ILE A 2 -20.09 -12.71 -15.39
N SER A 3 -19.67 -13.26 -14.23
CA SER A 3 -20.41 -13.11 -12.97
C SER A 3 -19.79 -11.98 -12.18
N PHE A 4 -20.60 -11.08 -11.65
CA PHE A 4 -20.22 -10.02 -10.71
C PHE A 4 -20.58 -10.37 -9.26
N GLN A 5 -21.01 -11.62 -9.02
CA GLN A 5 -21.25 -12.09 -7.66
C GLN A 5 -19.93 -12.29 -6.94
N ILE A 6 -19.86 -11.73 -5.75
CA ILE A 6 -18.71 -11.93 -4.87
C ILE A 6 -18.79 -13.36 -4.33
N PRO A 7 -17.70 -14.14 -4.34
CA PRO A 7 -17.67 -15.47 -3.72
C PRO A 7 -18.09 -15.40 -2.23
N SER A 8 -18.87 -16.37 -1.78
CA SER A 8 -19.38 -16.40 -0.39
C SER A 8 -18.28 -16.38 0.68
N SER A 9 -17.12 -16.96 0.37
CA SER A 9 -15.94 -16.88 1.26
C SER A 9 -15.44 -15.45 1.44
N ILE A 10 -15.44 -14.64 0.38
CA ILE A 10 -15.06 -13.22 0.45
C ILE A 10 -16.13 -12.44 1.21
N GLU A 11 -17.42 -12.69 0.94
CA GLU A 11 -18.53 -12.02 1.65
C GLU A 11 -18.45 -12.24 3.17
N GLN A 12 -18.20 -13.48 3.60
CA GLN A 12 -18.04 -13.79 5.03
C GLN A 12 -16.87 -13.04 5.67
N THR A 13 -15.74 -13.02 4.98
CA THR A 13 -14.56 -12.27 5.41
C THR A 13 -14.86 -10.77 5.52
N VAL A 14 -15.46 -10.19 4.49
CA VAL A 14 -15.82 -8.75 4.48
C VAL A 14 -16.75 -8.43 5.63
N SER A 15 -17.74 -9.28 5.93
CA SER A 15 -18.67 -9.07 7.04
C SER A 15 -17.97 -9.07 8.41
N MET A 16 -16.99 -9.97 8.62
CA MET A 16 -16.18 -9.94 9.85
C MET A 16 -15.35 -8.67 9.97
N ILE A 17 -14.72 -8.25 8.89
CA ILE A 17 -13.90 -7.02 8.87
C ILE A 17 -14.78 -5.77 9.00
N GLU A 18 -16.01 -5.78 8.48
CA GLU A 18 -16.98 -4.70 8.66
C GLU A 18 -17.30 -4.46 10.13
N SER A 19 -17.44 -5.53 10.93
CA SER A 19 -17.62 -5.41 12.37
C SER A 19 -16.41 -4.75 13.04
N VAL A 20 -15.18 -5.15 12.69
CA VAL A 20 -13.95 -4.50 13.18
C VAL A 20 -13.89 -3.03 12.76
N ALA A 21 -14.20 -2.74 11.51
CA ALA A 21 -14.19 -1.38 10.96
C ALA A 21 -15.21 -0.48 11.68
N THR A 22 -16.40 -0.99 11.95
CA THR A 22 -17.50 -0.24 12.57
C THR A 22 -17.31 -0.07 14.08
N GLU A 23 -16.97 -1.16 14.78
CA GLU A 23 -16.99 -1.19 16.24
C GLU A 23 -15.66 -0.78 16.87
N MET A 24 -14.55 -0.97 16.14
CA MET A 24 -13.21 -0.67 16.67
C MET A 24 -12.53 0.49 15.93
N MET A 25 -12.49 0.49 14.61
CA MET A 25 -11.68 1.48 13.87
C MET A 25 -12.35 2.86 13.83
N ARG A 26 -13.61 2.94 13.42
CA ARG A 26 -14.32 4.23 13.30
C ARG A 26 -14.45 5.02 14.62
N PRO A 27 -14.75 4.40 15.77
CA PRO A 27 -14.78 5.11 17.03
C PRO A 27 -13.44 5.71 17.45
N GLN A 28 -12.33 5.10 17.08
CA GLN A 28 -10.99 5.55 17.42
C GLN A 28 -10.36 6.49 16.36
N ALA A 29 -10.95 6.57 15.17
CA ALA A 29 -10.37 7.27 14.03
C ALA A 29 -10.06 8.76 14.31
N ARG A 30 -10.96 9.45 15.03
CA ARG A 30 -10.76 10.86 15.42
C ARG A 30 -9.65 11.00 16.45
N TYR A 31 -9.64 10.11 17.44
CA TYR A 31 -8.63 10.15 18.48
C TYR A 31 -7.22 10.08 17.90
N TYR A 32 -6.94 9.08 17.04
CA TYR A 32 -5.61 8.91 16.44
C TYR A 32 -5.30 9.94 15.33
N ASP A 33 -6.29 10.59 14.75
CA ASP A 33 -6.07 11.74 13.89
C ASP A 33 -5.58 12.97 14.69
N ASP A 34 -6.06 13.14 15.92
CA ASP A 34 -5.68 14.23 16.81
C ASP A 34 -4.37 13.96 17.56
N HIS A 35 -4.09 12.71 17.87
CA HIS A 35 -2.89 12.26 18.57
C HIS A 35 -1.90 11.62 17.58
N GLU A 36 -1.41 12.45 16.65
CA GLU A 36 -0.46 12.00 15.62
C GLU A 36 0.79 11.38 16.26
N HIS A 37 1.22 10.24 15.74
CA HIS A 37 2.33 9.40 16.21
C HIS A 37 2.03 8.54 17.46
N GLU A 38 0.87 8.63 18.07
CA GLU A 38 0.45 7.65 19.05
C GLU A 38 0.12 6.33 18.36
N ILE A 39 0.70 5.23 18.87
CA ILE A 39 0.57 3.92 18.22
C ILE A 39 -0.69 3.22 18.75
N PRO A 40 -1.57 2.73 17.87
CA PRO A 40 -2.83 2.08 18.27
C PRO A 40 -2.61 0.62 18.69
N TRP A 41 -1.90 0.39 19.82
CA TRP A 41 -1.53 -0.96 20.25
C TRP A 41 -2.72 -1.88 20.50
N ASP A 42 -3.84 -1.36 21.01
CA ASP A 42 -5.04 -2.16 21.22
C ASP A 42 -5.58 -2.74 19.93
N TYR A 43 -5.65 -1.90 18.88
CA TYR A 43 -6.01 -2.33 17.53
C TYR A 43 -4.97 -3.30 16.93
N ILE A 44 -3.69 -2.99 17.07
CA ILE A 44 -2.59 -3.82 16.53
C ILE A 44 -2.62 -5.22 17.16
N ASN A 45 -2.72 -5.30 18.47
CA ASN A 45 -2.72 -6.58 19.21
C ASN A 45 -3.97 -7.40 18.86
N PHE A 46 -5.15 -6.78 18.86
CA PHE A 46 -6.39 -7.42 18.43
C PHE A 46 -6.28 -8.01 17.02
N MET A 47 -5.80 -7.21 16.06
CA MET A 47 -5.64 -7.67 14.68
C MET A 47 -4.60 -8.76 14.56
N HIS A 48 -3.52 -8.70 15.34
CA HIS A 48 -2.49 -9.73 15.35
C HIS A 48 -3.07 -11.08 15.83
N GLU A 49 -3.78 -11.09 16.96
CA GLU A 49 -4.43 -12.30 17.49
C GLU A 49 -5.47 -12.86 16.53
N ALA A 50 -6.28 -12.00 15.90
CA ALA A 50 -7.29 -12.39 14.93
C ALA A 50 -6.66 -13.05 13.68
N LEU A 51 -5.59 -12.46 13.16
CA LEU A 51 -4.87 -12.99 12.01
C LEU A 51 -4.17 -14.33 12.33
N GLN A 52 -3.51 -14.44 13.48
CA GLN A 52 -2.89 -15.70 13.93
C GLN A 52 -3.94 -16.81 14.10
N SER A 53 -5.10 -16.50 14.71
CA SER A 53 -6.20 -17.45 14.88
C SER A 53 -6.81 -17.92 13.57
N ALA A 54 -6.80 -17.06 12.55
CA ALA A 54 -7.26 -17.39 11.21
C ALA A 54 -6.23 -18.19 10.39
N GLY A 55 -5.04 -18.49 10.93
CA GLY A 55 -3.95 -19.16 10.21
C GLY A 55 -3.32 -18.30 9.11
N ALA A 56 -3.29 -16.99 9.33
CA ALA A 56 -2.80 -16.01 8.38
C ALA A 56 -1.32 -16.20 8.05
N GLU A 57 -0.99 -16.63 6.85
CA GLU A 57 0.39 -16.57 6.35
C GLU A 57 0.66 -15.26 5.61
N VAL A 58 1.79 -14.60 5.96
CA VAL A 58 2.24 -13.38 5.28
C VAL A 58 2.94 -13.77 3.98
N ASN A 59 2.23 -13.76 2.87
CA ASN A 59 2.82 -13.97 1.55
C ASN A 59 2.24 -12.96 0.53
N LEU A 60 2.99 -11.88 0.28
CA LEU A 60 2.61 -10.78 -0.62
C LEU A 60 3.33 -10.85 -1.98
N ALA A 61 3.91 -11.98 -2.35
CA ALA A 61 4.60 -12.10 -3.63
C ALA A 61 3.65 -12.49 -4.76
N PRO A 62 3.62 -11.73 -5.87
CA PRO A 62 3.10 -12.25 -7.11
C PRO A 62 4.07 -13.32 -7.62
N THR A 63 3.61 -14.54 -7.83
CA THR A 63 4.38 -15.55 -8.53
C THR A 63 4.63 -15.06 -9.96
N SER A 64 5.87 -14.67 -10.26
CA SER A 64 6.28 -14.29 -11.61
C SER A 64 6.27 -15.52 -12.50
N SER A 65 5.32 -15.59 -13.42
CA SER A 65 5.35 -16.57 -14.51
C SER A 65 6.32 -16.12 -15.59
N GLN A 66 7.53 -16.60 -15.55
CA GLN A 66 8.39 -16.83 -16.70
C GLN A 66 9.56 -17.74 -16.26
N ASP A 67 9.24 -18.89 -15.73
CA ASP A 67 10.13 -20.06 -15.79
C ASP A 67 9.28 -21.33 -15.70
N GLU A 68 9.61 -22.26 -16.53
CA GLU A 68 8.91 -23.47 -16.91
C GLU A 68 8.51 -24.39 -15.74
N HIS A 69 7.31 -24.97 -15.86
CA HIS A 69 6.90 -26.27 -15.32
C HIS A 69 7.56 -26.73 -14.00
N GLN A 70 7.06 -26.26 -12.88
CA GLN A 70 6.97 -27.05 -11.66
C GLN A 70 5.69 -26.70 -10.93
N GLU A 71 4.84 -27.71 -10.76
CA GLU A 71 3.67 -27.67 -9.89
C GLU A 71 4.14 -27.39 -8.45
N ALA A 72 4.05 -26.13 -8.05
CA ALA A 72 4.03 -25.74 -6.66
C ALA A 72 2.95 -24.65 -6.56
N GLY A 73 1.74 -25.06 -6.19
CA GLY A 73 0.67 -24.17 -5.79
C GLY A 73 1.07 -23.40 -4.54
N GLY A 74 1.72 -22.27 -4.72
CA GLY A 74 1.94 -21.26 -3.70
C GLY A 74 0.84 -20.23 -3.83
N GLU A 75 -0.27 -20.39 -3.12
CA GLU A 75 -1.32 -19.39 -3.00
C GLU A 75 -0.80 -18.20 -2.20
N ALA A 76 -0.92 -16.99 -2.77
CA ALA A 76 -0.69 -15.77 -2.03
C ALA A 76 -1.85 -15.59 -1.05
N THR A 77 -1.64 -15.85 0.21
CA THR A 77 -2.64 -15.67 1.26
C THR A 77 -2.13 -14.67 2.28
N ILE A 78 -2.86 -13.56 2.41
CA ILE A 78 -2.97 -12.91 3.71
C ILE A 78 -4.05 -13.70 4.43
N GLY A 79 -3.74 -14.31 5.51
CA GLY A 79 -4.51 -14.89 6.60
C GLY A 79 -5.99 -15.18 6.48
N LEU A 80 -6.48 -15.27 5.29
CA LEU A 80 -7.86 -15.62 5.01
C LEU A 80 -7.84 -16.83 4.08
N PRO A 81 -8.76 -17.79 4.24
CA PRO A 81 -8.76 -18.96 3.39
C PRO A 81 -8.71 -18.52 1.92
N SER A 82 -7.74 -19.00 1.19
CA SER A 82 -7.43 -18.94 -0.26
C SER A 82 -8.33 -18.07 -1.18
N THR A 83 -8.53 -16.80 -0.82
CA THR A 83 -9.32 -15.88 -1.65
C THR A 83 -8.46 -15.03 -2.60
N GLY A 84 -7.13 -15.23 -2.60
CA GLY A 84 -6.19 -14.56 -3.48
C GLY A 84 -6.16 -13.02 -3.33
N TYR A 85 -5.63 -12.36 -4.34
CA TYR A 85 -5.59 -10.89 -4.42
C TYR A 85 -6.98 -10.26 -4.51
N LEU A 86 -7.97 -11.00 -5.04
CA LEU A 86 -9.36 -10.54 -5.08
C LEU A 86 -9.92 -10.36 -3.66
N GLY A 87 -9.74 -11.37 -2.80
CA GLY A 87 -10.14 -11.27 -1.39
C GLY A 87 -9.38 -10.18 -0.64
N MET A 88 -8.07 -10.05 -0.92
CA MET A 88 -7.23 -9.02 -0.34
C MET A 88 -7.70 -7.60 -0.70
N ALA A 89 -8.12 -7.37 -1.95
CA ALA A 89 -8.65 -6.07 -2.35
C ALA A 89 -9.91 -5.70 -1.57
N HIS A 90 -10.83 -6.63 -1.36
CA HIS A 90 -12.02 -6.41 -0.55
C HIS A 90 -11.68 -6.19 0.94
N TYR A 91 -10.73 -6.93 1.47
CA TYR A 91 -10.21 -6.77 2.84
C TYR A 91 -9.63 -5.36 3.05
N VAL A 92 -8.73 -4.93 2.17
CA VAL A 92 -8.07 -3.61 2.23
C VAL A 92 -9.09 -2.48 2.07
N GLU A 93 -10.03 -2.64 1.16
CA GLU A 93 -11.11 -1.68 0.93
C GLU A 93 -11.95 -1.49 2.19
N MET A 94 -12.38 -2.57 2.85
CA MET A 94 -13.20 -2.52 4.05
C MET A 94 -12.45 -1.93 5.26
N LEU A 95 -11.20 -2.32 5.48
CA LEU A 95 -10.38 -1.70 6.53
C LEU A 95 -10.20 -0.20 6.32
N SER A 96 -9.96 0.22 5.06
CA SER A 96 -9.78 1.63 4.72
C SER A 96 -11.10 2.42 4.77
N TRP A 97 -12.24 1.76 4.57
CA TRP A 97 -13.57 2.30 4.86
C TRP A 97 -13.76 2.55 6.36
N GLY A 98 -13.21 1.69 7.21
CA GLY A 98 -13.13 1.91 8.65
C GLY A 98 -12.27 3.12 8.97
N ASP A 99 -10.98 3.01 8.74
CA ASP A 99 -10.00 4.11 8.84
C ASP A 99 -8.69 3.75 8.12
N ALA A 100 -8.27 4.56 7.16
CA ALA A 100 -7.06 4.28 6.37
C ALA A 100 -5.75 4.41 7.17
N GLY A 101 -5.71 5.24 8.21
CA GLY A 101 -4.56 5.37 9.10
C GLY A 101 -4.37 4.11 9.94
N LEU A 102 -5.46 3.61 10.54
CA LEU A 102 -5.46 2.36 11.31
C LEU A 102 -5.18 1.15 10.42
N TYR A 103 -5.74 1.11 9.20
CA TYR A 103 -5.41 0.06 8.23
C TYR A 103 -3.89 -0.07 8.03
N LEU A 104 -3.17 1.05 7.86
CA LEU A 104 -1.71 1.04 7.70
C LEU A 104 -0.94 0.63 8.99
N CYS A 105 -1.63 0.49 10.11
CA CYS A 105 -1.10 -0.07 11.36
C CYS A 105 -1.43 -1.55 11.53
N THR A 106 -2.13 -2.19 10.57
CA THR A 106 -2.42 -3.63 10.65
C THR A 106 -1.13 -4.45 10.54
N PRO A 107 -0.89 -5.41 11.47
CA PRO A 107 0.35 -6.18 11.50
C PRO A 107 0.36 -7.29 10.44
N GLN A 108 0.77 -6.99 9.22
CA GLN A 108 0.78 -7.92 8.08
C GLN A 108 2.14 -7.97 7.37
N GLY A 109 3.23 -7.63 8.04
CA GLY A 109 4.54 -7.56 7.44
C GLY A 109 4.75 -6.36 6.50
N GLY A 110 3.71 -5.79 5.93
CA GLY A 110 3.75 -4.57 5.12
C GLY A 110 4.66 -4.65 3.89
N LEU A 111 5.14 -3.48 3.45
CA LEU A 111 5.97 -3.36 2.24
C LEU A 111 7.35 -4.02 2.37
N GLY A 112 7.88 -4.15 3.59
CA GLY A 112 9.16 -4.83 3.81
C GLY A 112 9.05 -6.32 3.52
N ALA A 113 8.01 -6.99 4.01
CA ALA A 113 7.74 -8.40 3.70
C ALA A 113 7.47 -8.61 2.20
N ALA A 114 6.72 -7.71 1.56
CA ALA A 114 6.49 -7.75 0.12
C ALA A 114 7.80 -7.64 -0.68
N ALA A 115 8.73 -6.79 -0.25
CA ALA A 115 10.03 -6.63 -0.89
C ALA A 115 10.93 -7.88 -0.70
N VAL A 116 10.89 -8.50 0.50
CA VAL A 116 11.60 -9.78 0.76
C VAL A 116 11.05 -10.88 -0.15
N SER A 117 9.74 -11.03 -0.22
CA SER A 117 9.08 -12.01 -1.08
C SER A 117 9.38 -11.81 -2.57
N ALA A 118 9.48 -10.54 -3.03
CA ALA A 118 9.72 -10.22 -4.43
C ALA A 118 11.19 -10.36 -4.89
N ALA A 119 12.15 -10.24 -3.96
CA ALA A 119 13.57 -10.13 -4.28
C ALA A 119 14.48 -11.12 -3.54
N GLY A 120 14.01 -11.75 -2.47
CA GLY A 120 14.77 -12.68 -1.64
C GLY A 120 14.91 -14.07 -2.26
N THR A 121 15.93 -14.81 -1.82
CA THR A 121 16.00 -16.26 -2.06
C THR A 121 15.00 -16.98 -1.16
N PRO A 122 14.64 -18.25 -1.45
CA PRO A 122 13.76 -19.04 -0.58
C PRO A 122 14.23 -19.06 0.88
N GLU A 123 15.52 -19.13 1.13
CA GLU A 123 16.13 -19.14 2.46
C GLU A 123 15.97 -17.77 3.14
N GLN A 124 16.14 -16.67 2.40
CA GLN A 124 15.94 -15.32 2.92
C GLN A 124 14.45 -15.07 3.22
N VAL A 125 13.54 -15.51 2.34
CA VAL A 125 12.10 -15.45 2.58
C VAL A 125 11.75 -16.20 3.87
N ALA A 126 12.19 -17.45 4.01
CA ALA A 126 11.97 -18.24 5.23
C ALA A 126 12.52 -17.53 6.48
N LYS A 127 13.79 -17.07 6.44
CA LYS A 127 14.48 -16.40 7.56
C LYS A 127 13.74 -15.14 8.02
N PHE A 128 13.41 -14.25 7.10
CA PHE A 128 12.88 -12.93 7.45
C PHE A 128 11.38 -12.93 7.71
N LEU A 129 10.59 -13.80 7.05
CA LEU A 129 9.15 -13.86 7.26
C LEU A 129 8.72 -14.70 8.46
N GLU A 130 9.57 -15.60 8.97
CA GLU A 130 9.26 -16.39 10.19
C GLU A 130 8.93 -15.51 11.40
N ARG A 131 9.55 -14.33 11.51
CA ARG A 131 9.33 -13.42 12.64
C ARG A 131 7.91 -12.88 12.75
N PHE A 132 7.11 -12.93 11.68
CA PHE A 132 5.71 -12.51 11.71
C PHE A 132 4.77 -13.57 12.28
N LYS A 133 5.25 -14.80 12.49
CA LYS A 133 4.48 -15.91 13.07
C LYS A 133 4.55 -15.97 14.61
N GLY A 134 5.29 -15.06 15.23
CA GLY A 134 5.48 -15.02 16.69
C GLY A 134 4.25 -14.48 17.44
N ASP A 135 4.28 -14.60 18.77
CA ASP A 135 3.18 -14.19 19.66
C ASP A 135 2.97 -12.67 19.75
N ARG A 136 3.85 -11.88 19.18
CA ARG A 136 3.77 -10.41 19.18
C ARG A 136 3.79 -9.86 17.76
N ALA A 137 3.05 -8.80 17.56
CA ALA A 137 3.07 -8.08 16.30
C ALA A 137 4.48 -7.55 15.98
N VAL A 138 4.97 -7.87 14.79
CA VAL A 138 6.23 -7.38 14.24
C VAL A 138 5.93 -6.62 12.95
N PHE A 139 6.68 -5.53 12.71
CA PHE A 139 6.51 -4.73 11.51
C PHE A 139 7.73 -4.78 10.62
N SER A 140 7.51 -4.59 9.33
CA SER A 140 8.59 -4.30 8.40
C SER A 140 8.22 -3.16 7.46
N ALA A 141 9.22 -2.45 6.97
CA ALA A 141 9.02 -1.29 6.10
C ALA A 141 9.94 -1.34 4.88
N MET A 142 9.70 -0.45 3.92
CA MET A 142 10.52 -0.31 2.72
C MET A 142 10.99 1.14 2.59
N ALA A 143 12.30 1.34 2.45
CA ALA A 143 12.96 2.63 2.40
C ALA A 143 13.69 2.83 1.07
N ILE A 144 13.04 3.50 0.12
CA ILE A 144 13.61 3.81 -1.20
C ILE A 144 13.79 5.31 -1.41
N THR A 145 12.81 6.12 -1.02
CA THR A 145 12.74 7.55 -1.27
C THR A 145 13.83 8.31 -0.51
N GLU A 146 14.49 9.24 -1.19
CA GLU A 146 15.49 10.14 -0.62
C GLU A 146 15.09 11.61 -0.82
N PRO A 147 15.65 12.58 -0.08
CA PRO A 147 15.26 13.99 -0.18
C PRO A 147 15.28 14.56 -1.60
N HIS A 148 16.15 14.04 -2.47
CA HIS A 148 16.31 14.47 -3.86
C HIS A 148 15.81 13.45 -4.89
N ALA A 149 15.38 12.26 -4.48
CA ALA A 149 14.99 11.15 -5.36
C ALA A 149 13.66 10.51 -4.90
N GLY A 150 12.54 11.08 -5.30
CA GLY A 150 11.19 10.55 -5.09
C GLY A 150 10.72 9.74 -6.28
N SER A 151 10.22 10.42 -7.34
CA SER A 151 9.75 9.77 -8.57
C SER A 151 10.88 9.18 -9.40
N ASP A 152 12.06 9.77 -9.38
CA ASP A 152 13.27 9.20 -10.01
C ASP A 152 14.03 8.32 -8.99
N THR A 153 13.50 7.16 -8.72
CA THR A 153 14.10 6.16 -7.83
C THR A 153 15.42 5.59 -8.36
N ALA A 154 15.81 5.90 -9.59
CA ALA A 154 17.10 5.53 -10.15
C ALA A 154 18.24 6.45 -9.71
N ALA A 155 17.89 7.66 -9.23
CA ALA A 155 18.83 8.69 -8.80
C ALA A 155 19.17 8.62 -7.31
N ILE A 156 18.86 7.53 -6.60
CA ILE A 156 19.22 7.37 -5.18
C ILE A 156 20.73 7.43 -4.99
N LYS A 157 21.14 8.04 -3.88
CA LYS A 157 22.55 8.24 -3.51
C LYS A 157 23.00 7.44 -2.29
N THR A 158 22.08 6.80 -1.57
CA THR A 158 22.45 5.86 -0.50
C THR A 158 23.33 4.77 -1.10
N THR A 159 24.51 4.59 -0.51
CA THR A 159 25.52 3.63 -0.96
C THR A 159 25.56 2.40 -0.07
N ALA A 160 25.98 1.28 -0.64
CA ALA A 160 26.38 0.07 0.10
C ALA A 160 27.73 -0.38 -0.42
N VAL A 161 28.73 -0.36 0.44
CA VAL A 161 30.11 -0.76 0.11
C VAL A 161 30.44 -2.05 0.84
N ARG A 162 30.99 -3.03 0.13
CA ARG A 162 31.42 -4.29 0.74
C ARG A 162 32.72 -4.08 1.55
N ASP A 163 32.70 -4.50 2.81
CA ASP A 163 33.86 -4.49 3.69
C ASP A 163 33.97 -5.87 4.38
N GLY A 164 34.85 -6.70 3.85
CA GLY A 164 35.02 -8.07 4.33
C GLY A 164 33.77 -8.94 4.19
N ALA A 165 33.19 -9.35 5.32
CA ALA A 165 31.99 -10.16 5.43
C ALA A 165 30.68 -9.34 5.60
N GLU A 166 30.75 -8.01 5.45
CA GLU A 166 29.64 -7.09 5.68
C GLU A 166 29.45 -6.14 4.51
N TRP A 167 28.23 -5.54 4.48
CA TRP A 167 27.95 -4.33 3.72
C TRP A 167 27.90 -3.13 4.68
N VAL A 168 28.51 -2.01 4.30
CA VAL A 168 28.47 -0.73 5.00
C VAL A 168 27.56 0.21 4.23
N LEU A 169 26.42 0.56 4.82
CA LEU A 169 25.41 1.42 4.22
C LEU A 169 25.57 2.85 4.74
N ASN A 170 25.54 3.82 3.82
CA ASN A 170 25.57 5.26 4.13
C ASN A 170 24.54 6.00 3.29
N GLY A 171 23.72 6.84 3.93
CA GLY A 171 22.70 7.64 3.25
C GLY A 171 21.53 8.04 4.14
N GLU A 172 20.50 8.60 3.50
CA GLU A 172 19.28 9.06 4.15
C GLU A 172 18.05 8.60 3.35
N LYS A 173 17.03 8.13 4.07
CA LYS A 173 15.72 7.75 3.53
C LYS A 173 14.63 8.54 4.20
N ILE A 174 13.63 8.98 3.41
CA ILE A 174 12.49 9.75 3.91
C ILE A 174 11.17 9.07 3.52
N PHE A 175 10.11 9.42 4.22
CA PHE A 175 8.73 8.92 3.98
C PHE A 175 8.60 7.41 4.09
N VAL A 176 9.29 6.80 5.05
CA VAL A 176 9.26 5.35 5.32
C VAL A 176 8.06 5.02 6.18
N THR A 177 6.97 4.58 5.56
CA THR A 177 5.74 4.15 6.27
C THR A 177 6.04 2.94 7.15
N GLY A 178 5.64 3.01 8.43
CA GLY A 178 5.89 1.94 9.41
C GLY A 178 7.35 1.82 9.84
N GLY A 179 8.22 2.77 9.44
CA GLY A 179 9.65 2.69 9.72
C GLY A 179 9.99 2.78 11.20
N HIS A 180 9.26 3.57 11.97
CA HIS A 180 9.45 3.66 13.42
C HIS A 180 8.98 2.37 14.10
N LYS A 181 7.76 1.89 13.79
CA LYS A 181 7.27 0.62 14.32
C LYS A 181 8.23 -0.54 14.04
N ALA A 182 8.80 -0.57 12.83
CA ALA A 182 9.70 -1.64 12.42
C ALA A 182 11.06 -1.61 13.10
N LEU A 183 11.64 -0.42 13.38
CA LEU A 183 13.01 -0.29 13.88
C LEU A 183 13.10 0.03 15.37
N VAL A 184 12.05 0.59 15.97
CA VAL A 184 12.09 1.10 17.35
C VAL A 184 11.12 0.34 18.25
N ASP A 185 9.88 0.14 17.82
CA ASP A 185 8.82 -0.41 18.68
C ASP A 185 8.76 -1.93 18.64
N THR A 186 9.25 -2.55 17.56
CA THR A 186 9.23 -4.02 17.40
C THR A 186 10.58 -4.54 16.89
N PRO A 187 10.89 -5.84 17.09
CA PRO A 187 12.10 -6.46 16.55
C PRO A 187 11.96 -6.75 15.04
N GLY A 188 11.58 -5.72 14.29
CA GLY A 188 11.32 -5.80 12.86
C GLY A 188 12.53 -5.47 12.00
N PHE A 189 12.27 -5.03 10.77
CA PHE A 189 13.32 -4.64 9.83
C PHE A 189 12.82 -3.64 8.79
N VAL A 190 13.77 -2.96 8.14
CA VAL A 190 13.49 -2.10 6.98
C VAL A 190 14.29 -2.59 5.78
N ILE A 191 13.65 -2.70 4.63
CA ILE A 191 14.34 -2.96 3.36
C ILE A 191 14.84 -1.65 2.80
N VAL A 192 16.15 -1.48 2.79
CA VAL A 192 16.84 -0.28 2.29
C VAL A 192 17.33 -0.52 0.87
N TRP A 193 16.93 0.37 -0.04
CA TRP A 193 17.48 0.38 -1.40
C TRP A 193 18.71 1.28 -1.45
N ALA A 194 19.85 0.71 -1.86
CA ALA A 194 21.14 1.40 -1.95
C ALA A 194 21.87 1.01 -3.23
N THR A 195 22.79 1.85 -3.68
CA THR A 195 23.63 1.54 -4.83
C THR A 195 24.98 0.95 -4.40
N ILE A 196 25.39 -0.15 -5.02
CA ILE A 196 26.73 -0.73 -4.87
C ILE A 196 27.71 -0.20 -5.93
N ASP A 197 27.19 0.51 -6.96
CA ASP A 197 27.96 1.12 -8.03
C ASP A 197 27.17 2.33 -8.58
N PRO A 198 27.46 3.56 -8.12
CA PRO A 198 26.77 4.75 -8.60
C PRO A 198 26.85 4.97 -10.10
N GLU A 199 27.97 4.60 -10.74
CA GLU A 199 28.17 4.78 -12.18
C GLU A 199 27.32 3.80 -13.03
N ALA A 200 26.86 2.71 -12.40
CA ALA A 200 26.01 1.75 -13.08
C ALA A 200 24.53 2.15 -13.12
N GLY A 201 24.14 3.28 -12.48
CA GLY A 201 22.76 3.75 -12.39
C GLY A 201 21.85 2.65 -11.82
N ARG A 202 20.71 2.39 -12.47
CA ARG A 202 19.76 1.34 -12.03
C ARG A 202 20.37 -0.05 -11.86
N LYS A 203 21.44 -0.38 -12.60
CA LYS A 203 22.11 -1.67 -12.52
C LYS A 203 22.93 -1.83 -11.24
N GLY A 204 23.28 -0.72 -10.60
CA GLY A 204 23.98 -0.71 -9.30
C GLY A 204 23.06 -0.85 -8.09
N ILE A 205 21.74 -0.70 -8.23
CA ILE A 205 20.80 -0.67 -7.10
C ILE A 205 20.52 -2.09 -6.60
N ARG A 206 20.57 -2.25 -5.26
CA ARG A 206 20.27 -3.48 -4.52
C ARG A 206 19.40 -3.16 -3.30
N SER A 207 18.78 -4.19 -2.75
CA SER A 207 17.98 -4.13 -1.52
C SER A 207 18.67 -4.86 -0.38
N PHE A 208 18.66 -4.24 0.79
CA PHE A 208 19.33 -4.73 1.99
C PHE A 208 18.35 -4.76 3.15
N VAL A 209 18.36 -5.87 3.89
CA VAL A 209 17.60 -5.99 5.15
C VAL A 209 18.41 -5.33 6.26
N VAL A 210 17.88 -4.26 6.85
CA VAL A 210 18.42 -3.60 8.03
C VAL A 210 17.48 -3.90 9.20
N GLU A 211 17.95 -4.70 10.14
CA GLU A 211 17.16 -5.16 11.28
C GLU A 211 17.11 -4.09 12.39
N ALA A 212 16.06 -4.13 13.22
CA ALA A 212 15.97 -3.29 14.41
C ALA A 212 17.21 -3.46 15.30
N GLY A 213 17.72 -2.35 15.84
CA GLY A 213 18.92 -2.36 16.68
C GLY A 213 20.23 -2.42 15.92
N THR A 214 20.26 -2.46 14.57
CA THR A 214 21.51 -2.41 13.80
C THR A 214 22.24 -1.07 14.07
N PRO A 215 23.51 -1.09 14.56
CA PRO A 215 24.27 0.12 14.77
C PRO A 215 24.43 0.94 13.50
N GLY A 216 24.35 2.26 13.62
CA GLY A 216 24.41 3.18 12.48
C GLY A 216 23.10 3.36 11.71
N CYS A 217 22.02 2.69 12.09
CA CYS A 217 20.67 2.92 11.58
C CYS A 217 19.85 3.68 12.63
N THR A 218 19.39 4.89 12.30
CA THR A 218 18.68 5.75 13.23
C THR A 218 17.43 6.36 12.59
N VAL A 219 16.30 6.26 13.29
CA VAL A 219 15.10 7.05 12.96
C VAL A 219 15.29 8.47 13.49
N THR A 220 15.40 9.43 12.60
CA THR A 220 15.72 10.82 12.95
C THR A 220 14.49 11.72 13.05
N LYS A 221 13.39 11.34 12.41
CA LYS A 221 12.18 12.16 12.37
C LYS A 221 10.94 11.31 12.10
N LEU A 222 9.81 11.70 12.70
CA LEU A 222 8.47 11.29 12.30
C LEU A 222 7.79 12.46 11.59
N GLU A 223 7.25 12.20 10.39
CA GLU A 223 6.65 13.23 9.56
C GLU A 223 5.27 13.63 10.09
N LYS A 224 5.05 14.95 10.25
CA LYS A 224 3.70 15.49 10.49
C LYS A 224 2.95 15.58 9.17
N LYS A 225 1.78 14.95 9.10
CA LYS A 225 1.07 14.74 7.84
C LYS A 225 -0.28 15.44 7.79
N LEU A 226 -0.77 15.67 6.57
CA LEU A 226 -2.12 16.17 6.30
C LEU A 226 -3.18 15.16 6.77
N GLY A 227 -3.04 13.90 6.38
CA GLY A 227 -3.94 12.80 6.67
C GLY A 227 -3.20 11.51 7.00
N ILE A 228 -3.94 10.41 7.18
CA ILE A 228 -3.43 9.11 7.66
C ILE A 228 -2.50 9.25 8.87
N ARG A 229 -2.85 10.13 9.80
CA ARG A 229 -1.95 10.61 10.85
C ARG A 229 -1.63 9.55 11.90
N CYS A 230 -2.51 8.56 12.06
CA CYS A 230 -2.29 7.39 12.90
C CYS A 230 -1.08 6.54 12.45
N SER A 231 -0.83 6.45 11.15
CA SER A 231 0.30 5.69 10.61
C SER A 231 1.60 6.49 10.69
N ASP A 232 2.63 5.96 11.34
CA ASP A 232 3.95 6.57 11.36
C ASP A 232 4.59 6.61 9.98
N THR A 233 5.35 7.66 9.73
CA THR A 233 6.12 7.84 8.51
C THR A 233 7.47 8.44 8.90
N ALA A 234 8.54 7.64 8.77
CA ALA A 234 9.85 7.94 9.33
C ALA A 234 10.82 8.50 8.29
N SER A 235 11.76 9.33 8.77
CA SER A 235 13.05 9.57 8.12
C SER A 235 14.12 8.74 8.82
N ILE A 236 14.99 8.09 8.05
CA ILE A 236 16.01 7.16 8.53
C ILE A 236 17.37 7.59 7.99
N VAL A 237 18.35 7.69 8.87
CA VAL A 237 19.76 7.94 8.51
C VAL A 237 20.56 6.67 8.72
N LEU A 238 21.40 6.36 7.75
CA LEU A 238 22.37 5.26 7.75
C LEU A 238 23.77 5.88 7.77
N GLN A 239 24.51 5.64 8.83
CA GLN A 239 25.87 6.14 9.01
C GLN A 239 26.76 4.98 9.45
N ASP A 240 27.61 4.53 8.53
CA ASP A 240 28.43 3.33 8.72
C ASP A 240 27.61 2.12 9.23
N CYS A 241 26.36 2.02 8.73
CA CYS A 241 25.43 0.97 9.10
C CYS A 241 25.87 -0.36 8.51
N ARG A 242 26.30 -1.29 9.37
CA ARG A 242 26.87 -2.56 8.98
C ARG A 242 25.83 -3.67 9.01
N VAL A 243 25.67 -4.38 7.90
CA VAL A 243 24.81 -5.56 7.80
C VAL A 243 25.55 -6.74 7.18
N PRO A 244 25.25 -7.98 7.58
CA PRO A 244 25.85 -9.19 7.02
C PRO A 244 25.67 -9.27 5.50
N LEU A 245 26.58 -9.97 4.80
CA LEU A 245 26.48 -10.16 3.34
C LEU A 245 25.16 -10.81 2.90
N GLU A 246 24.66 -11.75 3.69
CA GLU A 246 23.40 -12.44 3.43
C GLU A 246 22.13 -11.55 3.59
N ASN A 247 22.27 -10.35 4.13
CA ASN A 247 21.18 -9.38 4.23
C ASN A 247 20.93 -8.60 2.92
N MET A 248 21.83 -8.73 1.91
CA MET A 248 21.49 -8.30 0.55
C MET A 248 20.51 -9.29 -0.07
N LEU A 249 19.31 -8.85 -0.45
CA LEU A 249 18.30 -9.72 -1.03
C LEU A 249 18.73 -10.25 -2.41
N GLY A 250 18.45 -11.53 -2.64
CA GLY A 250 18.90 -12.27 -3.79
C GLY A 250 20.28 -12.90 -3.59
N THR A 251 20.90 -13.37 -4.65
CA THR A 251 22.21 -14.06 -4.57
C THR A 251 23.38 -13.07 -4.59
N VAL A 252 24.42 -13.32 -3.78
CA VAL A 252 25.64 -12.48 -3.69
C VAL A 252 26.38 -12.40 -5.03
N GLU A 253 26.26 -13.41 -5.89
CA GLU A 253 26.81 -13.38 -7.26
C GLU A 253 26.14 -12.34 -8.17
N GLN A 254 24.99 -11.82 -7.78
CA GLN A 254 24.31 -10.70 -8.46
C GLN A 254 25.02 -9.35 -8.26
N GLY A 255 26.20 -9.30 -7.65
CA GLY A 255 27.15 -8.18 -7.73
C GLY A 255 27.62 -7.89 -9.16
N LYS A 256 27.31 -8.76 -10.12
CA LYS A 256 27.37 -8.43 -11.57
C LYS A 256 26.35 -7.33 -11.87
N LYS A 257 26.71 -6.36 -12.70
CA LYS A 257 25.89 -5.22 -13.17
C LYS A 257 24.60 -5.70 -13.88
N THR A 258 23.66 -6.26 -13.11
CA THR A 258 22.37 -6.75 -13.62
C THR A 258 21.25 -5.86 -13.08
N SER A 259 20.20 -5.67 -13.86
CA SER A 259 19.03 -4.90 -13.44
C SER A 259 18.09 -5.65 -12.48
N GLU A 260 18.44 -6.86 -12.04
CA GLU A 260 17.56 -7.72 -11.24
C GLU A 260 17.19 -7.10 -9.88
N GLY A 261 18.15 -6.49 -9.18
CA GLY A 261 17.84 -5.77 -7.94
C GLY A 261 16.80 -4.68 -8.13
N TYR A 262 16.91 -3.85 -9.19
CA TYR A 262 15.93 -2.81 -9.48
C TYR A 262 14.60 -3.37 -9.99
N LYS A 263 14.60 -4.51 -10.67
CA LYS A 263 13.36 -5.21 -11.06
C LYS A 263 12.55 -5.66 -9.83
N GLY A 264 13.22 -6.02 -8.73
CA GLY A 264 12.55 -6.32 -7.45
C GLY A 264 11.68 -5.16 -6.97
N VAL A 265 12.20 -3.90 -7.01
CA VAL A 265 11.40 -2.70 -6.72
C VAL A 265 10.14 -2.63 -7.57
N LEU A 266 10.31 -2.80 -8.89
CA LEU A 266 9.19 -2.66 -9.82
C LEU A 266 8.13 -3.74 -9.60
N ARG A 267 8.55 -4.99 -9.34
CA ARG A 267 7.64 -6.11 -9.03
C ARG A 267 6.86 -5.85 -7.75
N THR A 268 7.52 -5.36 -6.69
CA THR A 268 6.84 -4.99 -5.43
C THR A 268 5.74 -3.98 -5.69
N PHE A 269 6.04 -2.87 -6.38
CA PHE A 269 5.04 -1.84 -6.67
C PHE A 269 3.94 -2.30 -7.65
N GLU A 270 4.25 -3.16 -8.62
CA GLU A 270 3.24 -3.70 -9.52
C GLU A 270 2.19 -4.52 -8.75
N ALA A 271 2.61 -5.28 -7.75
CA ALA A 271 1.73 -6.08 -6.91
C ALA A 271 0.89 -5.25 -5.93
N THR A 272 1.47 -4.19 -5.34
CA THR A 272 0.82 -3.43 -4.26
C THR A 272 -0.08 -2.30 -4.75
N ARG A 273 0.15 -1.71 -5.92
CA ARG A 273 -0.66 -0.61 -6.46
C ARG A 273 -2.16 -0.89 -6.55
N PRO A 274 -2.64 -2.07 -6.99
CA PRO A 274 -4.08 -2.35 -6.96
C PRO A 274 -4.66 -2.34 -5.55
N LEU A 275 -3.88 -2.74 -4.53
CA LEU A 275 -4.30 -2.67 -3.13
C LEU A 275 -4.34 -1.22 -2.61
N VAL A 276 -3.41 -0.37 -3.08
CA VAL A 276 -3.51 1.09 -2.87
C VAL A 276 -4.81 1.64 -3.48
N GLY A 277 -5.16 1.16 -4.69
CA GLY A 277 -6.43 1.48 -5.31
C GLY A 277 -7.63 1.06 -4.45
N ALA A 278 -7.61 -0.15 -3.90
CA ALA A 278 -8.64 -0.64 -3.00
C ALA A 278 -8.76 0.21 -1.73
N SER A 279 -7.62 0.57 -1.10
CA SER A 279 -7.60 1.47 0.06
C SER A 279 -8.23 2.83 -0.26
N ALA A 280 -7.86 3.45 -1.37
CA ALA A 280 -8.46 4.70 -1.83
C ALA A 280 -9.98 4.60 -1.96
N LEU A 281 -10.47 3.49 -2.51
CA LEU A 281 -11.89 3.28 -2.76
C LEU A 281 -12.68 3.01 -1.47
N GLY A 282 -12.06 2.44 -0.44
CA GLY A 282 -12.65 2.34 0.89
C GLY A 282 -12.93 3.72 1.50
N ILE A 283 -11.96 4.64 1.44
CA ILE A 283 -12.16 6.03 1.88
C ILE A 283 -13.25 6.71 1.05
N ALA A 284 -13.23 6.53 -0.27
CA ALA A 284 -14.22 7.13 -1.17
C ALA A 284 -15.64 6.63 -0.89
N ARG A 285 -15.80 5.32 -0.65
CA ARG A 285 -17.09 4.71 -0.28
C ARG A 285 -17.59 5.26 1.06
N ALA A 286 -16.72 5.35 2.08
CA ALA A 286 -17.09 5.92 3.37
C ALA A 286 -17.65 7.35 3.23
N ALA A 287 -16.97 8.20 2.46
CA ALA A 287 -17.40 9.58 2.23
C ALA A 287 -18.71 9.67 1.44
N LEU A 288 -18.89 8.83 0.41
CA LEU A 288 -20.09 8.83 -0.42
C LEU A 288 -21.31 8.28 0.33
N GLU A 289 -21.14 7.23 1.13
CA GLU A 289 -22.21 6.68 1.98
C GLU A 289 -22.64 7.71 3.02
N PHE A 290 -21.68 8.39 3.67
CA PHE A 290 -21.97 9.44 4.63
C PHE A 290 -22.73 10.61 3.97
N LEU A 291 -22.28 11.06 2.79
CA LEU A 291 -22.98 12.09 2.02
C LEU A 291 -24.44 11.68 1.76
N LYS A 292 -24.66 10.49 1.22
CA LYS A 292 -26.02 9.99 0.89
C LYS A 292 -26.90 9.88 2.14
N ALA A 293 -26.34 9.38 3.25
CA ALA A 293 -27.06 9.27 4.51
C ALA A 293 -27.51 10.67 5.02
N LYS A 294 -26.61 11.65 4.99
CA LYS A 294 -26.94 13.02 5.44
C LYS A 294 -27.93 13.74 4.52
N LEU A 295 -27.89 13.50 3.22
CA LEU A 295 -28.89 14.00 2.29
C LEU A 295 -30.28 13.38 2.57
N ALA A 296 -30.33 12.08 2.83
CA ALA A 296 -31.58 11.39 3.17
C ALA A 296 -32.16 11.87 4.50
N GLU A 297 -31.33 12.09 5.54
CA GLU A 297 -31.74 12.70 6.82
C GLU A 297 -32.34 14.12 6.59
N GLY A 298 -31.82 14.86 5.59
CA GLY A 298 -32.34 16.14 5.16
C GLY A 298 -33.57 16.06 4.23
N GLY A 299 -34.12 14.87 4.00
CA GLY A 299 -35.28 14.64 3.14
C GLY A 299 -34.98 14.67 1.64
N ILE A 300 -33.70 14.54 1.25
CA ILE A 300 -33.26 14.50 -0.14
C ILE A 300 -32.96 13.07 -0.52
N GLU A 301 -33.79 12.45 -1.36
CA GLU A 301 -33.60 11.13 -1.94
C GLU A 301 -33.05 11.25 -3.37
N ILE A 302 -32.06 10.42 -3.70
CA ILE A 302 -31.50 10.37 -5.05
C ILE A 302 -32.42 9.52 -5.92
N ARG A 303 -33.02 10.13 -6.93
CA ARG A 303 -33.99 9.50 -7.82
C ARG A 303 -33.30 8.74 -8.96
N TYR A 304 -32.70 7.59 -8.66
CA TYR A 304 -32.08 6.74 -9.67
C TYR A 304 -33.06 6.36 -10.78
N GLY A 305 -32.57 6.26 -11.99
CA GLY A 305 -33.37 5.89 -13.16
C GLY A 305 -34.06 7.05 -13.90
N LEU A 306 -33.98 8.28 -13.36
CA LEU A 306 -34.38 9.47 -14.13
C LEU A 306 -33.30 9.83 -15.16
N PRO A 307 -33.71 10.38 -16.33
CA PRO A 307 -32.76 11.02 -17.24
C PRO A 307 -32.05 12.19 -16.53
N LEU A 308 -30.75 12.41 -16.80
CA LEU A 308 -29.96 13.49 -16.19
C LEU A 308 -30.65 14.86 -16.33
N SER A 309 -31.35 15.09 -17.44
CA SER A 309 -32.13 16.36 -17.69
C SER A 309 -33.29 16.57 -16.73
N ARG A 310 -33.71 15.58 -15.96
CA ARG A 310 -34.77 15.64 -14.93
C ARG A 310 -34.25 15.56 -13.51
N MET A 311 -32.97 15.35 -13.33
CA MET A 311 -32.31 15.37 -12.03
C MET A 311 -32.01 16.80 -11.62
N THR A 312 -32.01 17.07 -10.32
CA THR A 312 -31.39 18.29 -9.78
C THR A 312 -29.87 18.21 -9.97
N ASN A 313 -29.17 19.34 -9.93
CA ASN A 313 -27.70 19.35 -10.00
C ASN A 313 -27.07 18.48 -8.90
N LEU A 314 -27.64 18.51 -7.69
CA LEU A 314 -27.19 17.68 -6.57
C LEU A 314 -27.31 16.18 -6.88
N GLU A 315 -28.48 15.74 -7.37
CA GLU A 315 -28.69 14.33 -7.74
C GLU A 315 -27.74 13.90 -8.85
N ALA A 316 -27.56 14.73 -9.88
CA ALA A 316 -26.66 14.45 -10.99
C ALA A 316 -25.19 14.31 -10.50
N GLU A 317 -24.75 15.21 -9.61
CA GLU A 317 -23.40 15.10 -9.01
C GLU A 317 -23.24 13.83 -8.19
N VAL A 318 -24.20 13.46 -7.34
CA VAL A 318 -24.11 12.22 -6.54
C VAL A 318 -24.05 10.97 -7.43
N VAL A 319 -24.87 10.93 -8.49
CA VAL A 319 -24.87 9.82 -9.46
C VAL A 319 -23.51 9.73 -10.19
N GLU A 320 -22.92 10.88 -10.56
CA GLU A 320 -21.59 10.91 -11.17
C GLU A 320 -20.50 10.39 -10.22
N LEU A 321 -20.52 10.83 -8.95
CA LEU A 321 -19.58 10.35 -7.93
C LEU A 321 -19.69 8.83 -7.72
N GLU A 322 -20.92 8.29 -7.70
CA GLU A 322 -21.14 6.84 -7.58
C GLU A 322 -20.65 6.09 -8.81
N ALA A 323 -20.89 6.60 -10.00
CA ALA A 323 -20.38 6.01 -11.24
C ALA A 323 -18.83 6.03 -11.28
N MET A 324 -18.21 7.11 -10.76
CA MET A 324 -16.77 7.22 -10.61
C MET A 324 -16.20 6.16 -9.65
N LEU A 325 -16.81 6.00 -8.47
CA LEU A 325 -16.44 4.99 -7.48
C LEU A 325 -16.51 3.58 -8.10
N ARG A 326 -17.65 3.24 -8.70
CA ARG A 326 -17.88 1.90 -9.30
C ARG A 326 -16.92 1.61 -10.46
N SER A 327 -16.68 2.59 -11.33
CA SER A 327 -15.74 2.41 -12.46
C SER A 327 -14.30 2.20 -11.98
N ALA A 328 -13.87 2.91 -10.95
CA ALA A 328 -12.55 2.74 -10.36
C ALA A 328 -12.42 1.38 -9.66
N TRP A 329 -13.49 0.94 -8.97
CA TRP A 329 -13.54 -0.39 -8.35
C TRP A 329 -13.40 -1.51 -9.37
N LEU A 330 -14.14 -1.45 -10.49
CA LEU A 330 -14.05 -2.46 -11.55
C LEU A 330 -12.65 -2.56 -12.16
N LEU A 331 -11.93 -1.44 -12.33
CA LEU A 331 -10.53 -1.45 -12.78
C LEU A 331 -9.60 -2.09 -11.74
N THR A 332 -9.84 -1.84 -10.46
CA THR A 332 -9.07 -2.44 -9.37
C THR A 332 -9.32 -3.94 -9.30
N LEU A 333 -10.58 -4.38 -9.35
CA LEU A 333 -10.94 -5.80 -9.39
C LEU A 333 -10.34 -6.52 -10.59
N ARG A 334 -10.34 -5.88 -11.77
CA ARG A 334 -9.68 -6.43 -12.96
C ARG A 334 -8.19 -6.66 -12.72
N ALA A 335 -7.48 -5.67 -12.14
CA ALA A 335 -6.05 -5.79 -11.90
C ALA A 335 -5.73 -6.95 -10.94
N VAL A 336 -6.44 -7.06 -9.81
CA VAL A 336 -6.22 -8.14 -8.84
C VAL A 336 -6.64 -9.51 -9.39
N TRP A 337 -7.73 -9.59 -10.16
CA TRP A 337 -8.13 -10.81 -10.85
C TRP A 337 -7.05 -11.30 -11.82
N MET A 338 -6.41 -10.38 -12.56
CA MET A 338 -5.30 -10.72 -13.45
C MET A 338 -4.10 -11.28 -12.68
N VAL A 339 -3.81 -10.76 -11.47
CA VAL A 339 -2.78 -11.33 -10.59
C VAL A 339 -3.11 -12.77 -10.23
N ASP A 340 -4.33 -13.02 -9.75
CA ASP A 340 -4.78 -14.35 -9.35
C ASP A 340 -4.74 -15.36 -10.51
N ASN A 341 -4.92 -14.89 -11.74
CA ASN A 341 -4.83 -15.70 -12.95
C ASN A 341 -3.44 -15.69 -13.62
N LYS A 342 -2.40 -15.19 -12.93
CA LYS A 342 -1.01 -15.12 -13.41
C LYS A 342 -0.85 -14.37 -14.75
N ILE A 343 -1.71 -13.37 -14.98
CA ILE A 343 -1.67 -12.49 -16.16
C ILE A 343 -0.87 -11.23 -15.80
N ALA A 344 0.04 -10.81 -16.67
CA ALA A 344 0.85 -9.62 -16.44
C ALA A 344 0.00 -8.34 -16.32
N ILE A 345 0.21 -7.56 -15.26
CA ILE A 345 -0.61 -6.40 -14.85
C ILE A 345 0.08 -5.04 -15.05
N ASN A 346 1.10 -4.96 -15.87
CA ASN A 346 1.98 -3.78 -16.00
C ASN A 346 1.23 -2.45 -16.23
N ALA A 347 0.17 -2.45 -17.05
CA ALA A 347 -0.66 -1.27 -17.30
C ALA A 347 -1.83 -1.18 -16.32
N GLU A 348 -2.51 -2.29 -16.08
CA GLU A 348 -3.71 -2.40 -15.26
C GLU A 348 -3.44 -2.00 -13.80
N SER A 349 -2.30 -2.39 -13.24
CA SER A 349 -1.84 -1.96 -11.92
C SER A 349 -1.77 -0.43 -11.81
N SER A 350 -1.17 0.22 -12.81
CA SER A 350 -1.09 1.69 -12.86
C SER A 350 -2.45 2.33 -13.14
N MET A 351 -3.29 1.75 -14.02
CA MET A 351 -4.63 2.25 -14.33
C MET A 351 -5.54 2.23 -13.12
N SER A 352 -5.54 1.14 -12.34
CA SER A 352 -6.35 1.04 -11.10
C SER A 352 -5.94 2.12 -10.12
N LYS A 353 -4.65 2.30 -9.86
CA LYS A 353 -4.12 3.29 -8.92
C LYS A 353 -4.43 4.73 -9.34
N ILE A 354 -4.28 5.07 -10.63
CA ILE A 354 -4.64 6.40 -11.16
C ILE A 354 -6.12 6.67 -10.94
N LYS A 355 -6.97 5.75 -11.41
CA LYS A 355 -8.43 5.95 -11.38
C LYS A 355 -8.96 6.03 -9.96
N ALA A 356 -8.45 5.18 -9.05
CA ALA A 356 -8.83 5.20 -7.64
C ALA A 356 -8.34 6.47 -6.93
N GLY A 357 -7.09 6.90 -7.18
CA GLY A 357 -6.53 8.12 -6.63
C GLY A 357 -7.28 9.39 -7.07
N ASP A 358 -7.65 9.49 -8.37
CA ASP A 358 -8.48 10.59 -8.87
C ASP A 358 -9.89 10.54 -8.24
N ALA A 359 -10.49 9.35 -8.16
CA ALA A 359 -11.83 9.16 -7.64
C ALA A 359 -11.93 9.54 -6.16
N VAL A 360 -11.02 9.06 -5.31
CA VAL A 360 -11.08 9.32 -3.86
C VAL A 360 -10.96 10.81 -3.56
N VAL A 361 -10.04 11.52 -4.22
CA VAL A 361 -9.88 12.97 -4.03
C VAL A 361 -11.13 13.72 -4.48
N LYS A 362 -11.68 13.38 -5.65
CA LYS A 362 -12.87 14.04 -6.17
C LYS A 362 -14.11 13.77 -5.33
N ILE A 363 -14.33 12.52 -4.92
CA ILE A 363 -15.50 12.11 -4.13
C ILE A 363 -15.48 12.78 -2.75
N THR A 364 -14.35 12.71 -2.04
CA THR A 364 -14.25 13.29 -0.70
C THR A 364 -14.36 14.82 -0.72
N GLN A 365 -13.72 15.49 -1.69
CA GLN A 365 -13.85 16.92 -1.89
C GLN A 365 -15.32 17.31 -2.16
N LYS A 366 -15.98 16.65 -3.10
CA LYS A 366 -17.36 16.94 -3.44
C LYS A 366 -18.35 16.65 -2.30
N ALA A 367 -18.10 15.59 -1.53
CA ALA A 367 -18.92 15.30 -0.35
C ALA A 367 -18.82 16.42 0.69
N VAL A 368 -17.63 16.98 0.93
CA VAL A 368 -17.46 18.17 1.80
C VAL A 368 -18.21 19.38 1.22
N GLU A 369 -18.06 19.67 -0.08
CA GLU A 369 -18.73 20.79 -0.74
C GLU A 369 -20.26 20.69 -0.65
N LEU A 370 -20.82 19.51 -0.94
CA LEU A 370 -22.27 19.28 -0.97
C LEU A 370 -22.93 19.32 0.42
N LEU A 371 -22.22 18.94 1.47
CA LEU A 371 -22.69 19.03 2.86
C LEU A 371 -22.35 20.37 3.51
N GLY A 372 -21.56 21.22 2.87
CA GLY A 372 -21.23 22.56 3.35
C GLY A 372 -20.62 22.56 4.76
N PRO A 373 -21.16 23.36 5.71
CA PRO A 373 -20.61 23.47 7.07
C PRO A 373 -20.53 22.12 7.80
N MET A 374 -21.50 21.22 7.60
CA MET A 374 -21.50 19.89 8.19
C MET A 374 -20.32 19.05 7.66
N GLY A 375 -20.03 19.12 6.36
CA GLY A 375 -18.91 18.41 5.75
C GLY A 375 -17.55 18.93 6.20
N TYR A 376 -17.47 20.18 6.60
CA TYR A 376 -16.26 20.85 7.10
C TYR A 376 -16.07 20.70 8.61
N SER A 377 -17.12 20.31 9.35
CA SER A 377 -17.09 20.13 10.80
C SER A 377 -16.29 18.90 11.19
N ARG A 378 -15.51 19.03 12.27
CA ARG A 378 -14.76 17.91 12.88
C ARG A 378 -15.63 16.96 13.73
N GLU A 379 -16.92 17.27 13.91
CA GLU A 379 -17.88 16.37 14.58
C GLU A 379 -18.06 15.06 13.80
N HIS A 380 -17.78 15.10 12.49
CA HIS A 380 -17.86 13.97 11.59
C HIS A 380 -16.48 13.64 11.01
N LEU A 381 -16.34 12.46 10.41
CA LEU A 381 -15.07 12.01 9.83
C LEU A 381 -14.86 12.50 8.38
N LEU A 382 -15.82 13.20 7.77
CA LEU A 382 -15.76 13.52 6.34
C LEU A 382 -14.57 14.42 5.98
N GLU A 383 -14.27 15.46 6.80
CA GLU A 383 -13.09 16.30 6.56
C GLU A 383 -11.77 15.53 6.76
N LYS A 384 -11.76 14.53 7.67
CA LYS A 384 -10.62 13.63 7.86
C LYS A 384 -10.43 12.76 6.62
N TRP A 385 -11.49 12.15 6.10
CA TRP A 385 -11.40 11.34 4.88
C TRP A 385 -10.93 12.17 3.68
N PHE A 386 -11.31 13.44 3.57
CA PHE A 386 -10.80 14.35 2.54
C PHE A 386 -9.29 14.58 2.69
N ARG A 387 -8.77 14.74 3.91
CA ARG A 387 -7.33 14.85 4.17
C ARG A 387 -6.59 13.55 3.91
N ASP A 388 -7.15 12.42 4.33
CA ASP A 388 -6.59 11.08 4.12
C ASP A 388 -6.56 10.69 2.63
N ALA A 389 -7.53 11.16 1.85
CA ALA A 389 -7.66 10.85 0.43
C ALA A 389 -6.43 11.25 -0.39
N LYS A 390 -5.81 12.39 -0.08
CA LYS A 390 -4.78 12.99 -0.94
C LYS A 390 -3.53 12.14 -1.10
N ILE A 391 -3.15 11.37 -0.09
CA ILE A 391 -1.96 10.53 -0.16
C ILE A 391 -2.05 9.45 -1.25
N ASN A 392 -3.27 8.99 -1.56
CA ASN A 392 -3.48 7.92 -2.54
C ASN A 392 -3.10 8.31 -3.99
N ASP A 393 -2.97 9.60 -4.28
CA ASP A 393 -2.41 10.10 -5.55
C ASP A 393 -0.87 10.21 -5.51
N LEU A 394 -0.25 10.21 -4.32
CA LEU A 394 1.17 10.53 -4.14
C LEU A 394 2.06 9.30 -3.95
N TYR A 395 1.78 8.45 -2.95
CA TYR A 395 2.65 7.33 -2.59
C TYR A 395 2.58 6.17 -3.60
N GLU A 396 3.53 5.26 -3.55
CA GLU A 396 3.70 4.12 -4.49
C GLU A 396 3.71 4.50 -5.98
N GLY A 397 4.27 5.68 -6.25
CA GLY A 397 4.30 6.31 -7.57
C GLY A 397 3.13 7.26 -7.77
N THR A 398 3.45 8.53 -8.06
CA THR A 398 2.44 9.57 -8.27
C THR A 398 1.52 9.25 -9.45
N GLY A 399 0.33 9.85 -9.46
CA GLY A 399 -0.60 9.75 -10.58
C GLY A 399 0.05 10.09 -11.92
N GLN A 400 0.97 11.08 -11.94
CA GLN A 400 1.73 11.47 -13.14
C GLN A 400 2.66 10.35 -13.65
N ILE A 401 3.45 9.74 -12.75
CA ILE A 401 4.34 8.63 -13.11
C ILE A 401 3.54 7.43 -13.61
N ASN A 402 2.44 7.11 -12.94
CA ASN A 402 1.58 6.01 -13.39
C ASN A 402 0.95 6.29 -14.75
N ARG A 403 0.51 7.54 -15.05
CA ARG A 403 0.03 7.94 -16.39
C ARG A 403 1.10 7.77 -17.47
N LEU A 404 2.36 8.11 -17.18
CA LEU A 404 3.47 7.86 -18.10
C LEU A 404 3.69 6.36 -18.37
N ILE A 405 3.56 5.52 -17.34
CA ILE A 405 3.67 4.05 -17.50
C ILE A 405 2.56 3.54 -18.43
N VAL A 406 1.31 3.95 -18.20
CA VAL A 406 0.16 3.56 -19.01
C VAL A 406 0.32 4.06 -20.45
N ALA A 407 0.68 5.35 -20.63
CA ALA A 407 0.86 5.95 -21.94
C ALA A 407 1.93 5.21 -22.77
N ARG A 408 3.07 4.89 -22.16
CA ARG A 408 4.13 4.09 -22.82
C ARG A 408 3.62 2.74 -23.29
N ARG A 409 2.80 2.06 -22.49
CA ARG A 409 2.25 0.75 -22.84
C ARG A 409 1.23 0.83 -23.98
N ILE A 410 0.31 1.79 -23.92
CA ILE A 410 -0.74 1.95 -24.94
C ILE A 410 -0.15 2.39 -26.27
N LEU A 411 0.81 3.31 -26.24
CA LEU A 411 1.41 3.87 -27.46
C LEU A 411 2.60 3.06 -27.98
N GLY A 412 3.04 2.04 -27.23
CA GLY A 412 4.18 1.21 -27.62
C GLY A 412 5.53 1.92 -27.57
N TYR A 413 5.64 3.05 -26.87
CA TYR A 413 6.90 3.80 -26.78
C TYR A 413 7.94 3.07 -25.93
N SER A 414 9.16 3.04 -26.41
CA SER A 414 10.34 2.65 -25.65
C SER A 414 10.72 3.76 -24.65
N ARG A 415 11.57 3.41 -23.68
CA ARG A 415 12.07 4.40 -22.69
C ARG A 415 12.85 5.54 -23.34
N HIS A 416 13.50 5.30 -24.48
CA HIS A 416 14.30 6.29 -25.19
C HIS A 416 13.46 7.30 -25.98
N GLU A 417 12.23 6.97 -26.32
CA GLU A 417 11.34 7.86 -27.07
C GLU A 417 10.59 8.87 -26.18
N LEU A 418 10.66 8.71 -24.86
CA LEU A 418 10.03 9.60 -23.88
C LEU A 418 11.03 10.18 -22.86
N SER A 419 12.33 10.16 -23.18
CA SER A 419 13.40 10.76 -22.39
C SER A 419 13.71 12.18 -22.83
#